data_5ebb2decf7fdaa305fc9bf8d7438ed69
#
_entry.id   5ebb2decf7fdaa305fc9bf8d7438ed69
#
_cell.length_a   1.000
_cell.length_b   1.000
_cell.length_c   1.000
_cell.angle_alpha   90.00
_cell.angle_beta   90.00
_cell.angle_gamma   90.00
#
_symmetry.space_group_name_H-M   'P 1'
#
loop_
_entity.id
_entity.type
_entity.pdbx_description
1 polymer ?
#
loop_
_entity_poly.entity_id
_entity_poly.type
_entity_poly.pdbx_seq_one_letter_code
_entity_poly.pdbx_strand_id
1 'polypeptide(L)'
;MAPKWQMLLMVGLASVLAITACTSGTGGSDQATTTTDGATTTTVVADPGTTTTQPEQDMKLVVWADEARAPVVQAAAEGFEAAFGTAIEVETMPFGEIRGAVMSAVPAGQGPDLFIDSNEGTGVLAEAGIIAPLALEGRKVEFFPVAMDAFTYRGDVYGLPFVMEAVALFYNKDFVQEPPADFAALRMTCDALGFPTGTGLPCLAIPSGEPLHQFPFFAGFGGYVFGFENGVYDVADIGLDSSGAVEGATFLESLYREGYADDGVDYSVMADLFNQGAVPFMWTGPWQAEAVDDAGVSYGVATLPLMDGNAPRPFVGSQGFFLNGLTEKSELAMSFLLDYIATTETMVQLSRVTNRPPALRSALDEVSGDPNVAAFADSGIGGIPLPNIPEMESVWDPLITALAMIGAGTDDPAAVMGQAADRVRSALGAG
;
A
#
# COMPACT_ATOMS: atom_id res chain seq x y z
N MET A 1 20.21 -20.24 -26.89
CA MET A 1 20.84 -20.78 -25.65
C MET A 1 20.16 -20.02 -24.52
N ALA A 2 19.23 -20.66 -23.87
CA ALA A 2 18.43 -20.07 -22.79
C ALA A 2 19.04 -20.43 -21.43
N PRO A 3 19.09 -19.51 -20.45
CA PRO A 3 19.40 -19.85 -19.08
C PRO A 3 18.12 -20.25 -18.33
N LYS A 4 18.14 -21.46 -17.76
CA LYS A 4 17.14 -22.02 -16.89
C LYS A 4 17.22 -21.34 -15.51
N TRP A 5 16.14 -20.73 -15.08
CA TRP A 5 15.94 -20.39 -13.66
C TRP A 5 15.16 -21.54 -13.01
N GLN A 6 15.80 -22.19 -12.06
CA GLN A 6 15.20 -23.27 -11.29
C GLN A 6 14.41 -22.71 -10.12
N MET A 7 13.12 -23.00 -10.09
CA MET A 7 12.27 -22.94 -8.91
C MET A 7 12.81 -23.88 -7.82
N LEU A 8 13.15 -23.37 -6.65
CA LEU A 8 13.43 -24.16 -5.46
C LEU A 8 12.15 -24.26 -4.61
N LEU A 9 11.46 -25.38 -4.72
CA LEU A 9 10.48 -25.84 -3.76
C LEU A 9 11.22 -26.35 -2.52
N MET A 10 11.08 -25.67 -1.37
CA MET A 10 11.49 -26.22 -0.08
C MET A 10 10.32 -26.97 0.56
N VAL A 11 10.41 -28.28 0.53
CA VAL A 11 9.60 -29.20 1.34
C VAL A 11 10.20 -29.26 2.74
N GLY A 12 9.46 -28.79 3.74
CA GLY A 12 9.84 -28.87 5.14
C GLY A 12 9.67 -30.30 5.68
N LEU A 13 10.76 -30.88 6.15
CA LEU A 13 10.77 -32.14 6.89
C LEU A 13 10.63 -31.83 8.38
N ALA A 14 9.54 -32.30 8.99
CA ALA A 14 9.34 -32.31 10.42
C ALA A 14 10.23 -33.35 11.08
N SER A 15 11.13 -32.93 11.97
CA SER A 15 11.90 -33.83 12.82
C SER A 15 11.34 -33.79 14.24
N VAL A 16 10.76 -34.91 14.63
CA VAL A 16 10.34 -35.23 16.01
C VAL A 16 11.60 -35.61 16.81
N LEU A 17 11.89 -34.89 17.89
CA LEU A 17 12.87 -35.33 18.89
C LEU A 17 12.18 -35.63 20.20
N ALA A 18 12.37 -36.88 20.61
CA ALA A 18 11.86 -37.49 21.81
C ALA A 18 12.55 -36.96 23.08
N ILE A 19 11.75 -36.70 24.11
CA ILE A 19 12.17 -36.35 25.45
C ILE A 19 12.53 -37.62 26.20
N THR A 20 13.74 -37.68 26.73
CA THR A 20 14.09 -38.71 27.73
C THR A 20 14.27 -38.06 29.08
N ALA A 21 13.41 -38.44 30.00
CA ALA A 21 13.47 -38.07 31.40
C ALA A 21 14.48 -38.97 32.14
N CYS A 22 15.29 -38.40 33.00
CA CYS A 22 15.96 -39.13 34.10
C CYS A 22 15.72 -38.43 35.42
N THR A 23 15.11 -39.16 36.30
CA THR A 23 14.85 -38.89 37.72
C THR A 23 16.04 -39.35 38.56
N SER A 24 16.29 -38.65 39.66
CA SER A 24 16.73 -39.10 41.00
C SER A 24 17.44 -37.92 41.70
N GLY A 25 17.23 -37.52 42.95
CA GLY A 25 16.59 -38.13 44.09
C GLY A 25 17.24 -37.55 45.34
N THR A 26 16.44 -37.40 46.42
CA THR A 26 16.82 -37.24 47.81
C THR A 26 17.61 -36.00 48.24
N GLY A 27 17.25 -35.13 49.16
CA GLY A 27 16.61 -35.33 50.46
C GLY A 27 17.42 -34.58 51.52
N GLY A 28 16.80 -33.81 52.40
CA GLY A 28 17.51 -33.20 53.53
C GLY A 28 16.77 -32.01 54.13
N SER A 29 15.95 -32.30 55.08
CA SER A 29 15.39 -31.36 56.07
C SER A 29 16.47 -30.82 56.98
N ASP A 30 16.39 -29.55 57.41
CA ASP A 30 16.51 -29.21 58.86
C ASP A 30 16.08 -27.76 59.14
N GLN A 31 15.21 -27.70 60.04
CA GLN A 31 14.71 -26.89 61.13
C GLN A 31 15.30 -25.51 61.42
N ALA A 32 14.34 -24.71 61.80
CA ALA A 32 14.41 -23.35 62.36
C ALA A 32 15.22 -23.23 63.64
N THR A 33 15.83 -22.07 63.84
CA THR A 33 16.07 -21.54 65.19
C THR A 33 15.83 -20.03 65.17
N THR A 34 14.87 -19.63 65.98
CA THR A 34 14.59 -18.24 66.42
C THR A 34 15.63 -17.79 67.42
N THR A 35 16.12 -16.56 67.24
CA THR A 35 16.66 -15.76 68.38
C THR A 35 16.24 -14.30 68.20
N THR A 36 15.42 -13.85 69.12
CA THR A 36 15.13 -12.46 69.47
C THR A 36 16.33 -11.85 70.17
N ASP A 37 16.74 -10.61 69.81
CA ASP A 37 17.04 -9.55 70.79
C ASP A 37 17.36 -8.20 70.12
N GLY A 38 16.91 -7.12 70.76
CA GLY A 38 17.60 -5.84 70.80
C GLY A 38 17.04 -4.73 69.91
N ALA A 39 16.01 -4.04 70.35
CA ALA A 39 15.63 -2.73 69.85
C ALA A 39 16.69 -1.68 70.19
N THR A 40 17.23 -0.99 69.15
CA THR A 40 17.87 0.30 69.29
C THR A 40 17.29 1.26 68.30
N THR A 41 16.49 2.18 68.79
CA THR A 41 15.88 3.27 67.98
C THR A 41 16.97 4.33 67.73
N THR A 42 17.49 4.38 66.53
CA THR A 42 18.28 5.51 66.05
C THR A 42 17.43 6.39 65.19
N THR A 43 17.08 7.57 65.70
CA THR A 43 16.41 8.63 64.95
C THR A 43 17.38 9.21 63.97
N VAL A 44 17.23 8.88 62.68
CA VAL A 44 17.94 9.56 61.58
C VAL A 44 17.12 10.79 61.21
N VAL A 45 17.72 11.98 61.47
CA VAL A 45 17.22 13.26 60.97
C VAL A 45 17.36 13.26 59.46
N ALA A 46 16.20 13.37 58.77
CA ALA A 46 16.18 13.50 57.34
C ALA A 46 16.80 14.86 56.93
N ASP A 47 17.85 14.81 56.15
CA ASP A 47 18.43 15.95 55.46
C ASP A 47 17.50 16.31 54.29
N PRO A 48 16.91 17.54 54.18
CA PRO A 48 16.07 17.93 53.07
C PRO A 48 16.97 18.48 51.95
N GLY A 49 17.47 17.64 51.05
CA GLY A 49 18.26 18.16 49.96
C GLY A 49 18.98 17.14 49.09
N THR A 50 18.30 16.06 48.72
CA THR A 50 18.72 15.29 47.55
C THR A 50 17.53 15.11 46.62
N THR A 51 17.40 16.07 45.73
CA THR A 51 16.57 15.87 44.52
C THR A 51 17.29 14.75 43.75
N THR A 52 16.75 13.55 43.85
CA THR A 52 17.14 12.46 42.95
C THR A 52 16.62 12.86 41.59
N THR A 53 17.44 13.55 40.82
CA THR A 53 17.29 13.56 39.36
C THR A 53 17.38 12.10 38.93
N GLN A 54 16.23 11.48 38.61
CA GLN A 54 16.26 10.31 37.76
C GLN A 54 17.15 10.68 36.57
N PRO A 55 18.03 9.78 36.12
CA PRO A 55 18.71 10.04 34.86
C PRO A 55 17.60 10.28 33.84
N GLU A 56 17.65 11.44 33.15
CA GLU A 56 16.96 11.62 31.90
C GLU A 56 17.35 10.39 31.07
N GLN A 57 16.43 9.40 31.00
CA GLN A 57 16.55 8.35 30.01
C GLN A 57 16.63 9.12 28.70
N ASP A 58 17.69 8.88 27.92
CA ASP A 58 17.82 9.35 26.57
C ASP A 58 16.57 8.88 25.80
N MET A 59 15.48 9.68 25.86
CA MET A 59 14.26 9.38 25.17
C MET A 59 14.55 9.60 23.70
N LYS A 60 14.70 8.52 22.95
CA LYS A 60 14.79 8.55 21.51
C LYS A 60 13.54 7.92 20.91
N LEU A 61 13.07 8.46 19.80
CA LEU A 61 12.12 7.78 18.91
C LEU A 61 12.89 6.94 17.90
N VAL A 62 12.34 5.79 17.55
CA VAL A 62 12.85 4.93 16.47
C VAL A 62 11.85 4.92 15.34
N VAL A 63 12.30 5.21 14.12
CA VAL A 63 11.49 5.22 12.91
C VAL A 63 12.07 4.22 11.91
N TRP A 64 11.26 3.26 11.44
CA TRP A 64 11.67 2.38 10.35
C TRP A 64 11.18 2.90 9.00
N ALA A 65 12.12 3.10 8.08
CA ALA A 65 11.86 3.59 6.75
C ALA A 65 12.74 2.85 5.73
N ASP A 66 12.44 2.97 4.45
CA ASP A 66 13.34 2.45 3.40
C ASP A 66 14.39 3.48 2.97
N GLU A 67 15.33 3.01 2.13
CA GLU A 67 16.48 3.82 1.70
C GLU A 67 16.10 5.13 0.99
N ALA A 68 14.98 5.15 0.24
CA ALA A 68 14.56 6.35 -0.48
C ALA A 68 13.95 7.41 0.46
N ARG A 69 13.21 6.98 1.48
CA ARG A 69 12.46 7.87 2.39
C ARG A 69 13.24 8.24 3.64
N ALA A 70 14.15 7.39 4.11
CA ALA A 70 14.93 7.62 5.31
C ALA A 70 15.66 8.99 5.34
N PRO A 71 16.28 9.48 4.25
CA PRO A 71 16.90 10.81 4.25
C PRO A 71 15.90 11.96 4.49
N VAL A 72 14.66 11.84 3.99
CA VAL A 72 13.62 12.85 4.20
C VAL A 72 13.14 12.84 5.65
N VAL A 73 12.92 11.64 6.21
CA VAL A 73 12.56 11.47 7.63
C VAL A 73 13.66 12.00 8.55
N GLN A 74 14.94 11.73 8.21
CA GLN A 74 16.08 12.23 8.98
C GLN A 74 16.17 13.76 8.95
N ALA A 75 15.90 14.40 7.81
CA ALA A 75 15.87 15.86 7.72
C ALA A 75 14.75 16.48 8.58
N ALA A 76 13.57 15.86 8.61
CA ALA A 76 12.48 16.26 9.52
C ALA A 76 12.84 16.04 10.99
N ALA A 77 13.58 14.97 11.30
CA ALA A 77 14.06 14.63 12.64
C ALA A 77 15.00 15.71 13.22
N GLU A 78 15.90 16.27 12.41
CA GLU A 78 16.82 17.33 12.87
C GLU A 78 16.06 18.55 13.44
N GLY A 79 14.95 18.93 12.79
CA GLY A 79 14.09 20.02 13.28
C GLY A 79 13.40 19.68 14.61
N PHE A 80 12.94 18.45 14.75
CA PHE A 80 12.32 17.94 15.96
C PHE A 80 13.30 17.88 17.12
N GLU A 81 14.50 17.32 16.91
CA GLU A 81 15.56 17.21 17.90
C GLU A 81 15.97 18.59 18.43
N ALA A 82 16.09 19.57 17.54
CA ALA A 82 16.43 20.94 17.92
C ALA A 82 15.36 21.60 18.81
N ALA A 83 14.08 21.25 18.62
CA ALA A 83 12.96 21.81 19.37
C ALA A 83 12.68 21.09 20.68
N PHE A 84 12.77 19.76 20.71
CA PHE A 84 12.35 18.93 21.84
C PHE A 84 13.52 18.33 22.63
N GLY A 85 14.73 18.34 22.09
CA GLY A 85 15.90 17.71 22.70
C GLY A 85 15.85 16.17 22.70
N THR A 86 14.91 15.59 21.94
CA THR A 86 14.71 14.15 21.81
C THR A 86 15.26 13.69 20.47
N ALA A 87 16.20 12.74 20.49
CA ALA A 87 16.76 12.16 19.28
C ALA A 87 15.75 11.27 18.54
N ILE A 88 15.81 11.29 17.21
CA ILE A 88 15.08 10.37 16.35
C ILE A 88 16.08 9.50 15.61
N GLU A 89 16.06 8.20 15.85
CA GLU A 89 16.87 7.22 15.14
C GLU A 89 16.07 6.66 13.96
N VAL A 90 16.55 6.87 12.73
CA VAL A 90 15.95 6.31 11.52
C VAL A 90 16.73 5.05 11.15
N GLU A 91 16.06 3.90 11.26
CA GLU A 91 16.60 2.61 10.85
C GLU A 91 16.08 2.26 9.45
N THR A 92 17.00 1.81 8.59
CA THR A 92 16.72 1.58 7.17
C THR A 92 16.60 0.10 6.86
N MET A 93 15.54 -0.28 6.14
CA MET A 93 15.36 -1.62 5.58
C MET A 93 14.52 -1.57 4.29
N PRO A 94 14.54 -2.60 3.44
CA PRO A 94 13.73 -2.64 2.22
C PRO A 94 12.24 -2.46 2.54
N PHE A 95 11.54 -1.61 1.78
CA PHE A 95 10.12 -1.29 2.02
C PHE A 95 9.25 -2.54 2.19
N GLY A 96 9.41 -3.55 1.31
CA GLY A 96 8.64 -4.79 1.36
C GLY A 96 8.93 -5.70 2.58
N GLU A 97 9.98 -5.43 3.36
CA GLU A 97 10.36 -6.21 4.54
C GLU A 97 9.81 -5.59 5.83
N ILE A 98 9.48 -4.29 5.84
CA ILE A 98 9.07 -3.54 7.04
C ILE A 98 7.87 -4.21 7.72
N ARG A 99 6.81 -4.54 6.97
CA ARG A 99 5.60 -5.19 7.52
C ARG A 99 5.91 -6.49 8.25
N GLY A 100 6.68 -7.37 7.63
CA GLY A 100 7.08 -8.64 8.25
C GLY A 100 7.95 -8.43 9.50
N ALA A 101 8.83 -7.43 9.46
CA ALA A 101 9.68 -7.09 10.57
C ALA A 101 8.89 -6.56 11.78
N VAL A 102 7.95 -5.60 11.58
CA VAL A 102 7.13 -5.06 12.67
C VAL A 102 6.21 -6.12 13.28
N MET A 103 5.63 -7.01 12.46
CA MET A 103 4.81 -8.11 12.96
C MET A 103 5.58 -9.05 13.90
N SER A 104 6.88 -9.16 13.73
CA SER A 104 7.73 -9.98 14.60
C SER A 104 8.29 -9.20 15.79
N ALA A 105 8.75 -7.96 15.56
CA ALA A 105 9.48 -7.18 16.54
C ALA A 105 8.56 -6.49 17.56
N VAL A 106 7.41 -5.95 17.13
CA VAL A 106 6.50 -5.22 18.03
C VAL A 106 5.98 -6.09 19.18
N PRO A 107 5.47 -7.32 18.96
CA PRO A 107 5.06 -8.19 20.05
C PRO A 107 6.20 -8.61 20.98
N ALA A 108 7.44 -8.58 20.49
CA ALA A 108 8.63 -8.87 21.28
C ALA A 108 9.15 -7.65 22.08
N GLY A 109 8.51 -6.48 21.95
CA GLY A 109 8.95 -5.23 22.60
C GLY A 109 10.22 -4.63 21.98
N GLN A 110 10.53 -4.96 20.71
CA GLN A 110 11.73 -4.56 19.99
C GLN A 110 11.44 -3.78 18.70
N GLY A 111 10.19 -3.43 18.46
CA GLY A 111 9.77 -2.68 17.28
C GLY A 111 10.10 -1.19 17.36
N PRO A 112 9.94 -0.46 16.24
CA PRO A 112 10.08 0.99 16.17
C PRO A 112 8.89 1.67 16.87
N ASP A 113 9.00 2.99 17.11
CA ASP A 113 7.87 3.80 17.56
C ASP A 113 6.95 4.16 16.38
N LEU A 114 7.56 4.41 15.22
CA LEU A 114 6.89 4.71 13.96
C LEU A 114 7.49 3.87 12.82
N PHE A 115 6.70 3.56 11.82
CA PHE A 115 7.19 2.90 10.61
C PHE A 115 6.35 3.27 9.39
N ILE A 116 6.91 3.08 8.20
CA ILE A 116 6.20 3.28 6.95
C ILE A 116 5.74 1.94 6.38
N ASP A 117 4.54 1.94 5.79
CA ASP A 117 4.01 0.79 5.04
C ASP A 117 2.92 1.26 4.06
N SER A 118 2.45 0.36 3.20
CA SER A 118 1.26 0.59 2.38
C SER A 118 -0.02 0.37 3.18
N ASN A 119 -1.10 1.01 2.74
CA ASN A 119 -2.42 0.91 3.38
C ASN A 119 -2.99 -0.51 3.42
N GLU A 120 -2.59 -1.40 2.53
CA GLU A 120 -3.08 -2.79 2.45
C GLU A 120 -2.89 -3.58 3.75
N GLY A 121 -1.85 -3.25 4.51
CA GLY A 121 -1.56 -3.88 5.79
C GLY A 121 -2.44 -3.41 6.96
N THR A 122 -3.19 -2.31 6.79
CA THR A 122 -3.85 -1.61 7.92
C THR A 122 -4.74 -2.54 8.76
N GLY A 123 -5.66 -3.27 8.14
CA GLY A 123 -6.58 -4.15 8.87
C GLY A 123 -5.87 -5.29 9.59
N VAL A 124 -4.93 -5.95 8.92
CA VAL A 124 -4.15 -7.05 9.52
C VAL A 124 -3.32 -6.57 10.70
N LEU A 125 -2.64 -5.44 10.56
CA LEU A 125 -1.82 -4.86 11.61
C LEU A 125 -2.66 -4.34 12.79
N ALA A 126 -3.83 -3.75 12.52
CA ALA A 126 -4.76 -3.29 13.54
C ALA A 126 -5.36 -4.44 14.34
N GLU A 127 -5.81 -5.52 13.67
CA GLU A 127 -6.35 -6.72 14.35
C GLU A 127 -5.30 -7.44 15.19
N ALA A 128 -4.05 -7.42 14.75
CA ALA A 128 -2.93 -7.98 15.51
C ALA A 128 -2.47 -7.08 16.69
N GLY A 129 -3.02 -5.86 16.82
CA GLY A 129 -2.61 -4.90 17.85
C GLY A 129 -1.20 -4.33 17.63
N ILE A 130 -0.68 -4.41 16.42
CA ILE A 130 0.64 -3.89 16.05
C ILE A 130 0.62 -2.37 15.94
N ILE A 131 -0.49 -1.80 15.47
CA ILE A 131 -0.66 -0.36 15.24
C ILE A 131 -1.76 0.22 16.11
N ALA A 132 -1.65 1.50 16.43
CA ALA A 132 -2.65 2.27 17.16
C ALA A 132 -3.36 3.27 16.25
N PRO A 133 -4.63 3.62 16.54
CA PRO A 133 -5.31 4.71 15.87
C PRO A 133 -4.58 6.04 16.07
N LEU A 134 -4.58 6.89 15.05
CA LEU A 134 -3.97 8.22 15.08
C LEU A 134 -4.99 9.28 15.48
N ALA A 135 -4.66 10.10 16.49
CA ALA A 135 -5.44 11.27 16.89
C ALA A 135 -5.08 12.47 16.01
N LEU A 136 -5.74 12.61 14.85
CA LEU A 136 -5.40 13.65 13.87
C LEU A 136 -6.00 15.04 14.16
N GLU A 137 -6.69 15.24 15.28
CA GLU A 137 -7.15 16.54 15.83
C GLU A 137 -7.81 17.49 14.81
N GLY A 138 -8.57 16.94 13.85
CA GLY A 138 -9.22 17.73 12.79
C GLY A 138 -8.38 17.94 11.53
N ARG A 139 -7.12 17.52 11.51
CA ARG A 139 -6.23 17.66 10.34
C ARG A 139 -6.57 16.72 9.17
N LYS A 140 -7.50 15.77 9.34
CA LYS A 140 -7.98 14.90 8.25
C LYS A 140 -8.38 15.65 6.98
N VAL A 141 -8.94 16.85 7.13
CA VAL A 141 -9.41 17.68 6.00
C VAL A 141 -8.28 18.26 5.14
N GLU A 142 -7.04 18.26 5.66
CA GLU A 142 -5.87 18.73 4.93
C GLU A 142 -5.43 17.71 3.86
N PHE A 143 -5.85 16.46 4.01
CA PHE A 143 -5.53 15.35 3.10
C PHE A 143 -6.66 15.08 2.10
N PHE A 144 -6.37 14.35 1.04
CA PHE A 144 -7.40 13.86 0.14
C PHE A 144 -8.20 12.74 0.82
N PRO A 145 -9.55 12.77 0.73
CA PRO A 145 -10.40 11.78 1.39
C PRO A 145 -10.02 10.33 1.02
N VAL A 146 -9.75 10.06 -0.26
CA VAL A 146 -9.40 8.72 -0.74
C VAL A 146 -8.13 8.18 -0.06
N ALA A 147 -7.13 9.03 0.22
CA ALA A 147 -5.93 8.64 0.93
C ALA A 147 -6.19 8.40 2.43
N MET A 148 -7.06 9.20 3.05
CA MET A 148 -7.48 9.00 4.44
C MET A 148 -8.31 7.73 4.59
N ASP A 149 -9.24 7.49 3.67
CA ASP A 149 -10.08 6.29 3.66
C ASP A 149 -9.23 5.02 3.48
N ALA A 150 -8.15 5.09 2.69
CA ALA A 150 -7.21 4.00 2.52
C ALA A 150 -6.54 3.54 3.84
N PHE A 151 -6.39 4.43 4.83
CA PHE A 151 -5.87 4.11 6.17
C PHE A 151 -6.96 4.04 7.25
N THR A 152 -8.22 4.12 6.87
CA THR A 152 -9.35 3.98 7.80
C THR A 152 -9.76 2.51 7.89
N TYR A 153 -9.77 1.97 9.10
CA TYR A 153 -10.23 0.62 9.39
C TYR A 153 -11.22 0.63 10.54
N ARG A 154 -12.41 0.08 10.33
CA ARG A 154 -13.53 0.09 11.30
C ARG A 154 -13.86 1.47 11.86
N GLY A 155 -13.69 2.52 11.06
CA GLY A 155 -14.00 3.91 11.39
C GLY A 155 -12.86 4.71 12.01
N ASP A 156 -11.77 4.06 12.44
CA ASP A 156 -10.58 4.71 12.98
C ASP A 156 -9.48 4.83 11.92
N VAL A 157 -8.70 5.92 11.97
CA VAL A 157 -7.55 6.13 11.09
C VAL A 157 -6.29 5.60 11.77
N TYR A 158 -5.57 4.72 11.10
CA TYR A 158 -4.37 4.08 11.65
C TYR A 158 -3.07 4.57 11.01
N GLY A 159 -3.11 5.19 9.83
CA GLY A 159 -1.93 5.68 9.15
C GLY A 159 -2.05 7.14 8.73
N LEU A 160 -0.92 7.86 8.75
CA LEU A 160 -0.80 9.21 8.18
C LEU A 160 -0.33 9.08 6.73
N PRO A 161 -1.20 9.28 5.72
CA PRO A 161 -0.81 9.13 4.33
C PRO A 161 0.19 10.20 3.91
N PHE A 162 1.24 9.84 3.15
CA PHE A 162 2.14 10.82 2.57
C PHE A 162 2.06 10.89 1.05
N VAL A 163 1.72 9.79 0.34
CA VAL A 163 1.51 9.75 -1.11
C VAL A 163 0.28 8.93 -1.46
N MET A 164 -0.23 9.15 -2.68
CA MET A 164 -1.25 8.34 -3.33
C MET A 164 -0.67 7.68 -4.58
N GLU A 165 -1.17 6.52 -4.94
CA GLU A 165 -0.79 5.84 -6.18
C GLU A 165 -2.01 5.20 -6.83
N ALA A 166 -2.19 5.50 -8.11
CA ALA A 166 -3.24 4.96 -8.95
C ALA A 166 -2.70 4.77 -10.36
N VAL A 167 -3.29 3.85 -11.11
CA VAL A 167 -2.94 3.70 -12.53
C VAL A 167 -3.46 4.88 -13.33
N ALA A 168 -2.70 5.25 -14.37
CA ALA A 168 -3.00 6.32 -15.32
C ALA A 168 -2.58 5.88 -16.72
N LEU A 169 -2.86 6.70 -17.73
CA LEU A 169 -2.47 6.42 -19.11
C LEU A 169 -1.12 7.07 -19.41
N PHE A 170 -0.08 6.26 -19.63
CA PHE A 170 1.15 6.71 -20.27
C PHE A 170 0.94 6.72 -21.78
N TYR A 171 1.37 7.80 -22.45
CA TYR A 171 1.36 7.88 -23.91
C TYR A 171 2.74 8.26 -24.43
N ASN A 172 3.19 7.55 -25.45
CA ASN A 172 4.47 7.80 -26.10
C ASN A 172 4.32 8.94 -27.13
N LYS A 173 5.06 10.05 -26.90
CA LYS A 173 4.99 11.28 -27.70
C LYS A 173 5.53 11.11 -29.12
N ASP A 174 6.26 10.03 -29.40
CA ASP A 174 6.70 9.72 -30.77
C ASP A 174 5.54 9.21 -31.64
N PHE A 175 4.48 8.66 -31.01
CA PHE A 175 3.26 8.23 -31.70
C PHE A 175 2.13 9.25 -31.57
N VAL A 176 1.94 9.84 -30.38
CA VAL A 176 0.75 10.61 -30.00
C VAL A 176 1.16 11.90 -29.30
N GLN A 177 0.78 13.05 -29.85
CA GLN A 177 1.11 14.35 -29.25
C GLN A 177 0.13 14.74 -28.12
N GLU A 178 -1.12 14.36 -28.23
CA GLU A 178 -2.19 14.65 -27.26
C GLU A 178 -2.87 13.34 -26.86
N PRO A 179 -3.07 13.08 -25.55
CA PRO A 179 -3.68 11.84 -25.08
C PRO A 179 -5.17 11.75 -25.50
N PRO A 180 -5.69 10.54 -25.76
CA PRO A 180 -7.11 10.36 -26.11
C PRO A 180 -8.00 10.63 -24.89
N ALA A 181 -9.07 11.41 -25.08
CA ALA A 181 -10.02 11.74 -24.01
C ALA A 181 -10.94 10.58 -23.62
N ASP A 182 -11.20 9.67 -24.58
CA ASP A 182 -12.06 8.51 -24.42
C ASP A 182 -11.56 7.31 -25.23
N PHE A 183 -12.12 6.14 -24.98
CA PHE A 183 -11.74 4.92 -25.70
C PHE A 183 -12.14 4.94 -27.18
N ALA A 184 -13.12 5.73 -27.59
CA ALA A 184 -13.41 5.90 -29.02
C ALA A 184 -12.27 6.63 -29.73
N ALA A 185 -11.74 7.71 -29.13
CA ALA A 185 -10.56 8.41 -29.61
C ALA A 185 -9.30 7.54 -29.55
N LEU A 186 -9.15 6.71 -28.50
CA LEU A 186 -8.02 5.78 -28.38
C LEU A 186 -8.03 4.77 -29.53
N ARG A 187 -9.18 4.11 -29.79
CA ARG A 187 -9.34 3.16 -30.91
C ARG A 187 -9.04 3.81 -32.26
N MET A 188 -9.60 5.01 -32.50
CA MET A 188 -9.32 5.75 -33.75
C MET A 188 -7.83 6.06 -33.91
N THR A 189 -7.14 6.42 -32.86
CA THR A 189 -5.69 6.69 -32.86
C THR A 189 -4.93 5.41 -33.16
N CYS A 190 -5.28 4.30 -32.52
CA CYS A 190 -4.66 3.00 -32.76
C CYS A 190 -4.81 2.56 -34.22
N ASP A 191 -6.01 2.66 -34.78
CA ASP A 191 -6.29 2.31 -36.18
C ASP A 191 -5.48 3.19 -37.15
N ALA A 192 -5.40 4.49 -36.88
CA ALA A 192 -4.61 5.44 -37.71
C ALA A 192 -3.11 5.14 -37.67
N LEU A 193 -2.61 4.60 -36.56
CA LEU A 193 -1.22 4.17 -36.39
C LEU A 193 -0.95 2.76 -36.93
N GLY A 194 -2.00 2.04 -37.37
CA GLY A 194 -1.89 0.68 -37.91
C GLY A 194 -1.86 -0.43 -36.86
N PHE A 195 -2.32 -0.18 -35.64
CA PHE A 195 -2.45 -1.18 -34.57
C PHE A 195 -3.88 -1.76 -34.58
N PRO A 196 -4.04 -3.05 -34.28
CA PRO A 196 -3.01 -4.09 -34.17
C PRO A 196 -2.61 -4.68 -35.53
N THR A 197 -3.41 -4.42 -36.58
CA THR A 197 -3.40 -5.18 -37.84
C THR A 197 -2.09 -5.04 -38.64
N GLY A 198 -1.40 -3.89 -38.53
CA GLY A 198 -0.16 -3.64 -39.26
C GLY A 198 1.11 -4.03 -38.50
N THR A 199 1.06 -4.02 -37.18
CA THR A 199 2.22 -4.26 -36.31
C THR A 199 2.24 -5.66 -35.71
N GLY A 200 1.06 -6.26 -35.49
CA GLY A 200 0.90 -7.49 -34.72
C GLY A 200 1.15 -7.30 -33.21
N LEU A 201 1.19 -6.03 -32.76
CA LEU A 201 1.32 -5.66 -31.33
C LEU A 201 0.03 -5.01 -30.84
N PRO A 202 -0.28 -5.08 -29.54
CA PRO A 202 -1.40 -4.33 -28.96
C PRO A 202 -1.08 -2.83 -29.03
N CYS A 203 -2.12 -2.02 -29.16
CA CYS A 203 -1.97 -0.57 -29.07
C CYS A 203 -1.87 -0.08 -27.64
N LEU A 204 -2.61 -0.72 -26.73
CA LEU A 204 -2.63 -0.47 -25.31
C LEU A 204 -1.96 -1.63 -24.58
N ALA A 205 -0.76 -1.39 -24.07
CA ALA A 205 -0.09 -2.34 -23.17
C ALA A 205 -0.71 -2.24 -21.79
N ILE A 206 -1.48 -3.25 -21.42
CA ILE A 206 -2.10 -3.44 -20.12
C ILE A 206 -1.86 -4.88 -19.67
N PRO A 207 -1.41 -5.13 -18.42
CA PRO A 207 -1.12 -6.49 -17.99
C PRO A 207 -2.41 -7.28 -17.80
N SER A 208 -2.48 -8.43 -18.47
CA SER A 208 -3.60 -9.35 -18.38
C SER A 208 -3.60 -10.07 -17.03
N GLY A 209 -4.79 -10.28 -16.46
CA GLY A 209 -4.93 -10.97 -15.16
C GLY A 209 -4.47 -10.15 -13.95
N GLU A 210 -4.21 -8.86 -14.10
CA GLU A 210 -3.75 -7.98 -13.03
C GLU A 210 -4.88 -7.11 -12.46
N PRO A 211 -5.41 -7.42 -11.26
CA PRO A 211 -6.56 -6.71 -10.69
C PRO A 211 -6.33 -5.20 -10.55
N LEU A 212 -5.16 -4.77 -10.10
CA LEU A 212 -4.87 -3.35 -9.87
C LEU A 212 -4.98 -2.53 -11.16
N HIS A 213 -4.54 -3.11 -12.29
CA HIS A 213 -4.58 -2.46 -13.60
C HIS A 213 -5.95 -2.57 -14.27
N GLN A 214 -6.70 -3.65 -14.01
CA GLN A 214 -7.94 -3.93 -14.73
C GLN A 214 -9.21 -3.53 -13.98
N PHE A 215 -9.13 -3.31 -12.66
CA PHE A 215 -10.26 -2.88 -11.84
C PHE A 215 -10.91 -1.55 -12.30
N PRO A 216 -10.17 -0.56 -12.83
CA PRO A 216 -10.80 0.68 -13.33
C PRO A 216 -11.90 0.46 -14.35
N PHE A 217 -11.83 -0.62 -15.15
CA PHE A 217 -12.88 -0.98 -16.10
C PHE A 217 -14.19 -1.35 -15.39
N PHE A 218 -14.11 -2.12 -14.31
CA PHE A 218 -15.30 -2.52 -13.55
C PHE A 218 -15.89 -1.34 -12.78
N ALA A 219 -15.04 -0.63 -12.06
CA ALA A 219 -15.46 0.45 -11.17
C ALA A 219 -16.00 1.66 -11.95
N GLY A 220 -15.52 1.88 -13.18
CA GLY A 220 -16.04 2.94 -14.06
C GLY A 220 -17.50 2.75 -14.43
N PHE A 221 -17.99 1.51 -14.55
CA PHE A 221 -19.39 1.19 -14.77
C PHE A 221 -20.18 0.95 -13.47
N GLY A 222 -19.56 1.20 -12.31
CA GLY A 222 -20.20 1.07 -11.01
C GLY A 222 -20.03 -0.29 -10.33
N GLY A 223 -19.12 -1.15 -10.83
CA GLY A 223 -18.71 -2.37 -10.14
C GLY A 223 -17.84 -2.06 -8.92
N TYR A 224 -17.81 -2.96 -7.95
CA TYR A 224 -17.03 -2.84 -6.73
C TYR A 224 -16.66 -4.24 -6.20
N VAL A 225 -15.75 -4.31 -5.23
CA VAL A 225 -15.42 -5.57 -4.56
C VAL A 225 -16.35 -5.79 -3.38
N PHE A 226 -16.29 -4.91 -2.40
CA PHE A 226 -17.15 -4.90 -1.21
C PHE A 226 -17.93 -3.60 -1.14
N GLY A 227 -19.14 -3.63 -0.59
CA GLY A 227 -19.87 -2.42 -0.23
C GLY A 227 -19.02 -1.56 0.70
N PHE A 228 -18.99 -0.24 0.46
CA PHE A 228 -18.18 0.69 1.27
C PHE A 228 -18.98 1.92 1.62
N GLU A 229 -19.17 2.13 2.91
CA GLU A 229 -19.90 3.30 3.42
C GLU A 229 -19.25 3.82 4.70
N ASN A 230 -19.01 5.14 4.77
CA ASN A 230 -18.47 5.83 5.94
C ASN A 230 -17.16 5.22 6.51
N GLY A 231 -16.25 4.75 5.65
CA GLY A 231 -14.98 4.16 6.07
C GLY A 231 -15.09 2.70 6.52
N VAL A 232 -16.22 2.03 6.26
CA VAL A 232 -16.45 0.63 6.66
C VAL A 232 -16.81 -0.19 5.44
N TYR A 233 -16.13 -1.34 5.27
CA TYR A 233 -16.45 -2.32 4.25
C TYR A 233 -17.52 -3.28 4.75
N ASP A 234 -18.54 -3.52 3.93
CA ASP A 234 -19.51 -4.61 4.13
C ASP A 234 -19.07 -5.83 3.31
N VAL A 235 -18.45 -6.78 3.97
CA VAL A 235 -17.94 -8.01 3.34
C VAL A 235 -19.05 -8.98 2.91
N ALA A 236 -20.29 -8.75 3.33
CA ALA A 236 -21.45 -9.51 2.85
C ALA A 236 -21.99 -8.95 1.52
N ASP A 237 -21.72 -7.69 1.22
CA ASP A 237 -22.08 -7.04 -0.04
C ASP A 237 -20.93 -7.14 -1.05
N ILE A 238 -20.93 -8.19 -1.86
CA ILE A 238 -19.92 -8.48 -2.88
C ILE A 238 -20.45 -8.05 -4.23
N GLY A 239 -19.79 -7.04 -4.83
CA GLY A 239 -20.21 -6.39 -6.07
C GLY A 239 -19.51 -6.88 -7.35
N LEU A 240 -18.73 -7.97 -7.27
CA LEU A 240 -18.01 -8.51 -8.44
C LEU A 240 -18.93 -9.02 -9.55
N ASP A 241 -20.15 -9.41 -9.24
CA ASP A 241 -21.20 -9.82 -10.21
C ASP A 241 -22.33 -8.80 -10.37
N SER A 242 -22.13 -7.57 -9.87
CA SER A 242 -23.06 -6.47 -10.11
C SER A 242 -23.19 -6.16 -11.61
N SER A 243 -24.28 -5.55 -12.03
CA SER A 243 -24.47 -5.17 -13.43
C SER A 243 -23.34 -4.29 -13.96
N GLY A 244 -22.81 -3.38 -13.13
CA GLY A 244 -21.68 -2.52 -13.49
C GLY A 244 -20.39 -3.30 -13.66
N ALA A 245 -20.11 -4.27 -12.79
CA ALA A 245 -18.92 -5.12 -12.91
C ALA A 245 -18.98 -5.98 -14.20
N VAL A 246 -20.14 -6.52 -14.54
CA VAL A 246 -20.36 -7.30 -15.78
C VAL A 246 -20.22 -6.41 -17.02
N GLU A 247 -20.75 -5.18 -16.99
CA GLU A 247 -20.61 -4.23 -18.10
C GLU A 247 -19.16 -3.84 -18.32
N GLY A 248 -18.41 -3.57 -17.24
CA GLY A 248 -16.98 -3.29 -17.27
C GLY A 248 -16.15 -4.49 -17.79
N ALA A 249 -16.49 -5.71 -17.36
CA ALA A 249 -15.88 -6.93 -17.86
C ALA A 249 -16.09 -7.13 -19.36
N THR A 250 -17.31 -6.84 -19.84
CA THR A 250 -17.66 -6.91 -21.26
C THR A 250 -16.91 -5.87 -22.08
N PHE A 251 -16.76 -4.65 -21.53
CA PHE A 251 -15.95 -3.60 -22.15
C PHE A 251 -14.49 -4.02 -22.27
N LEU A 252 -13.90 -4.52 -21.19
CA LEU A 252 -12.52 -5.01 -21.18
C LEU A 252 -12.32 -6.15 -22.17
N GLU A 253 -13.21 -7.15 -22.19
CA GLU A 253 -13.18 -8.27 -23.15
C GLU A 253 -13.19 -7.75 -24.60
N SER A 254 -13.95 -6.68 -24.89
CA SER A 254 -13.98 -6.09 -26.23
C SER A 254 -12.62 -5.59 -26.70
N LEU A 255 -11.80 -5.04 -25.79
CA LEU A 255 -10.45 -4.55 -26.12
C LEU A 255 -9.53 -5.70 -26.55
N TYR A 256 -9.61 -6.84 -25.87
CA TYR A 256 -8.87 -8.05 -26.22
C TYR A 256 -9.37 -8.65 -27.54
N ARG A 257 -10.68 -8.82 -27.71
CA ARG A 257 -11.29 -9.36 -28.92
C ARG A 257 -11.00 -8.51 -30.16
N GLU A 258 -10.93 -7.21 -30.01
CA GLU A 258 -10.62 -6.26 -31.08
C GLU A 258 -9.10 -6.11 -31.31
N GLY A 259 -8.28 -6.68 -30.43
CA GLY A 259 -6.82 -6.67 -30.52
C GLY A 259 -6.14 -5.37 -30.07
N TYR A 260 -6.86 -4.45 -29.44
CA TYR A 260 -6.24 -3.26 -28.85
C TYR A 260 -5.43 -3.57 -27.60
N ALA A 261 -5.83 -4.58 -26.85
CA ALA A 261 -5.05 -5.25 -25.78
C ALA A 261 -4.76 -6.71 -26.17
N ASP A 262 -3.81 -7.37 -25.50
CA ASP A 262 -3.38 -8.74 -25.79
C ASP A 262 -3.24 -9.52 -24.47
N ASP A 263 -3.85 -10.71 -24.39
CA ASP A 263 -3.87 -11.54 -23.19
C ASP A 263 -2.50 -12.18 -22.86
N GLY A 264 -1.56 -12.20 -23.80
CA GLY A 264 -0.18 -12.58 -23.60
C GLY A 264 0.71 -11.49 -22.97
N VAL A 265 0.18 -10.28 -22.74
CA VAL A 265 0.91 -9.19 -22.09
C VAL A 265 0.79 -9.34 -20.59
N ASP A 266 1.85 -9.79 -19.92
CA ASP A 266 2.03 -9.68 -18.48
C ASP A 266 2.66 -8.33 -18.11
N TYR A 267 2.88 -8.10 -16.80
CA TYR A 267 3.46 -6.85 -16.30
C TYR A 267 4.87 -6.57 -16.90
N SER A 268 5.69 -7.59 -17.05
CA SER A 268 7.04 -7.47 -17.60
C SER A 268 7.00 -7.12 -19.09
N VAL A 269 6.15 -7.82 -19.84
CA VAL A 269 5.93 -7.56 -21.27
C VAL A 269 5.34 -6.17 -21.50
N MET A 270 4.39 -5.73 -20.68
CA MET A 270 3.85 -4.37 -20.74
C MET A 270 4.95 -3.31 -20.62
N ALA A 271 5.79 -3.43 -19.58
CA ALA A 271 6.89 -2.51 -19.33
C ALA A 271 7.91 -2.54 -20.48
N ASP A 272 8.29 -3.73 -20.94
CA ASP A 272 9.24 -3.90 -22.05
C ASP A 272 8.74 -3.27 -23.36
N LEU A 273 7.47 -3.49 -23.71
CA LEU A 273 6.88 -2.92 -24.95
C LEU A 273 6.92 -1.40 -24.94
N PHE A 274 6.59 -0.77 -23.82
CA PHE A 274 6.59 0.69 -23.73
C PHE A 274 8.01 1.26 -23.65
N ASN A 275 8.90 0.67 -22.84
CA ASN A 275 10.28 1.09 -22.67
C ASN A 275 11.12 0.94 -23.96
N GLN A 276 10.73 0.02 -24.84
CA GLN A 276 11.33 -0.11 -26.19
C GLN A 276 10.73 0.87 -27.21
N GLY A 277 9.74 1.68 -26.82
CA GLY A 277 9.03 2.56 -27.73
C GLY A 277 8.20 1.82 -28.79
N ALA A 278 7.81 0.58 -28.52
CA ALA A 278 7.12 -0.28 -29.49
C ALA A 278 5.60 -0.03 -29.56
N VAL A 279 5.01 0.53 -28.52
CA VAL A 279 3.56 0.76 -28.40
C VAL A 279 3.25 2.21 -28.02
N PRO A 280 2.10 2.76 -28.48
CA PRO A 280 1.74 4.14 -28.19
C PRO A 280 1.23 4.36 -26.77
N PHE A 281 0.59 3.36 -26.14
CA PHE A 281 -0.04 3.50 -24.83
C PHE A 281 0.37 2.41 -23.87
N MET A 282 0.55 2.79 -22.59
CA MET A 282 0.72 1.87 -21.47
C MET A 282 -0.19 2.32 -20.32
N TRP A 283 -0.81 1.37 -19.65
CA TRP A 283 -1.74 1.61 -18.55
C TRP A 283 -1.15 1.07 -17.25
N THR A 284 -0.57 1.96 -16.44
CA THR A 284 0.13 1.58 -15.20
C THR A 284 0.24 2.75 -14.22
N GLY A 285 0.86 2.54 -13.07
CA GLY A 285 1.01 3.55 -12.03
C GLY A 285 2.37 4.29 -12.05
N PRO A 286 2.55 5.25 -11.12
CA PRO A 286 3.73 6.12 -11.07
C PRO A 286 5.02 5.37 -10.77
N TRP A 287 4.96 4.16 -10.24
CA TRP A 287 6.13 3.30 -9.99
C TRP A 287 6.87 2.89 -11.26
N GLN A 288 6.26 3.05 -12.45
CA GLN A 288 6.91 2.73 -13.73
C GLN A 288 7.65 3.94 -14.33
N ALA A 289 7.41 5.17 -13.84
CA ALA A 289 7.94 6.39 -14.43
C ALA A 289 9.47 6.41 -14.52
N GLU A 290 10.17 6.00 -13.45
CA GLU A 290 11.64 5.93 -13.42
C GLU A 290 12.20 5.00 -14.50
N ALA A 291 11.61 3.82 -14.68
CA ALA A 291 12.05 2.89 -15.72
C ALA A 291 11.82 3.42 -17.16
N VAL A 292 10.76 4.20 -17.36
CA VAL A 292 10.49 4.86 -18.65
C VAL A 292 11.47 5.98 -18.90
N ASP A 293 11.81 6.78 -17.87
CA ASP A 293 12.84 7.82 -17.93
C ASP A 293 14.21 7.23 -18.26
N ASP A 294 14.61 6.15 -17.59
CA ASP A 294 15.87 5.43 -17.83
C ASP A 294 15.94 4.84 -19.24
N ALA A 295 14.81 4.42 -19.79
CA ALA A 295 14.72 3.94 -21.16
C ALA A 295 14.81 5.07 -22.20
N GLY A 296 14.67 6.33 -21.79
CA GLY A 296 14.75 7.51 -22.66
C GLY A 296 13.54 7.69 -23.57
N VAL A 297 12.39 7.11 -23.23
CA VAL A 297 11.15 7.28 -24.00
C VAL A 297 10.58 8.66 -23.76
N SER A 298 10.24 9.38 -24.83
CA SER A 298 9.53 10.66 -24.73
C SER A 298 8.06 10.38 -24.44
N TYR A 299 7.60 10.59 -23.22
CA TYR A 299 6.24 10.26 -22.80
C TYR A 299 5.51 11.41 -22.11
N GLY A 300 4.22 11.26 -21.95
CA GLY A 300 3.38 12.01 -21.04
C GLY A 300 2.45 11.06 -20.31
N VAL A 301 1.89 11.54 -19.21
CA VAL A 301 0.85 10.85 -18.43
C VAL A 301 -0.44 11.63 -18.54
N ALA A 302 -1.56 10.94 -18.65
CA ALA A 302 -2.90 11.49 -18.65
C ALA A 302 -3.81 10.67 -17.73
N THR A 303 -4.93 11.26 -17.32
CA THR A 303 -6.01 10.50 -16.69
C THR A 303 -6.49 9.39 -17.63
N LEU A 304 -7.06 8.34 -17.05
CA LEU A 304 -7.62 7.24 -17.82
C LEU A 304 -8.75 7.74 -18.73
N PRO A 305 -8.79 7.32 -20.03
CA PRO A 305 -9.81 7.78 -20.97
C PRO A 305 -11.21 7.27 -20.60
N LEU A 306 -12.23 8.08 -20.90
CA LEU A 306 -13.63 7.71 -20.62
C LEU A 306 -14.04 6.45 -21.40
N MET A 307 -14.78 5.57 -20.74
CA MET A 307 -15.38 4.35 -21.28
C MET A 307 -16.86 4.58 -21.53
N ASP A 308 -17.26 4.77 -22.77
CA ASP A 308 -18.66 5.07 -23.15
C ASP A 308 -19.29 6.20 -22.31
N GLY A 309 -18.49 7.23 -21.98
CA GLY A 309 -18.88 8.38 -21.17
C GLY A 309 -18.71 8.16 -19.66
N ASN A 310 -18.33 6.97 -19.20
CA ASN A 310 -18.07 6.66 -17.80
C ASN A 310 -16.59 6.91 -17.48
N ALA A 311 -16.31 7.58 -16.36
CA ALA A 311 -14.95 7.77 -15.87
C ALA A 311 -14.42 6.50 -15.22
N PRO A 312 -13.25 5.98 -15.64
CA PRO A 312 -12.59 4.89 -14.94
C PRO A 312 -12.30 5.28 -13.50
N ARG A 313 -12.43 4.33 -12.56
CA ARG A 313 -12.16 4.57 -11.15
C ARG A 313 -11.13 3.55 -10.65
N PRO A 314 -9.84 3.89 -10.67
CA PRO A 314 -8.80 2.97 -10.24
C PRO A 314 -8.87 2.71 -8.74
N PHE A 315 -8.31 1.58 -8.32
CA PHE A 315 -7.88 1.44 -6.95
C PHE A 315 -6.80 2.48 -6.64
N VAL A 316 -6.92 3.08 -5.46
CA VAL A 316 -5.94 4.02 -4.93
C VAL A 316 -5.22 3.34 -3.78
N GLY A 317 -3.96 2.99 -4.03
CA GLY A 317 -3.02 2.67 -2.99
C GLY A 317 -2.52 3.95 -2.31
N SER A 318 -2.04 3.82 -1.11
CA SER A 318 -1.41 4.91 -0.37
C SER A 318 -0.32 4.35 0.53
N GLN A 319 0.73 5.14 0.70
CA GLN A 319 1.80 4.82 1.65
C GLN A 319 1.76 5.85 2.77
N GLY A 320 1.99 5.38 3.99
CA GLY A 320 1.82 6.21 5.18
C GLY A 320 2.71 5.80 6.33
N PHE A 321 2.70 6.64 7.37
CA PHE A 321 3.33 6.36 8.64
C PHE A 321 2.33 5.74 9.60
N PHE A 322 2.72 4.67 10.25
CA PHE A 322 1.96 4.00 11.30
C PHE A 322 2.60 4.21 12.66
N LEU A 323 1.76 4.32 13.67
CA LEU A 323 2.17 4.36 15.08
C LEU A 323 2.14 2.95 15.66
N ASN A 324 3.24 2.52 16.25
CA ASN A 324 3.30 1.26 17.00
C ASN A 324 2.32 1.29 18.18
N GLY A 325 1.41 0.31 18.22
CA GLY A 325 0.38 0.21 19.25
C GLY A 325 0.89 -0.08 20.67
N LEU A 326 2.16 -0.50 20.78
CA LEU A 326 2.81 -0.82 22.06
C LEU A 326 3.88 0.21 22.48
N THR A 327 4.03 1.32 21.72
CA THR A 327 4.98 2.36 22.13
C THR A 327 4.51 3.11 23.36
N GLU A 328 5.43 3.34 24.29
CA GLU A 328 5.21 4.19 25.47
C GLU A 328 5.41 5.69 25.18
N LYS A 329 5.78 6.04 23.90
CA LYS A 329 6.13 7.39 23.46
C LYS A 329 5.12 7.95 22.46
N SER A 330 3.88 7.50 22.52
CA SER A 330 2.83 7.82 21.53
C SER A 330 2.61 9.33 21.35
N GLU A 331 2.58 10.13 22.41
CA GLU A 331 2.42 11.59 22.35
C GLU A 331 3.56 12.25 21.59
N LEU A 332 4.79 11.82 21.86
CA LEU A 332 5.99 12.35 21.21
C LEU A 332 6.06 11.94 19.72
N ALA A 333 5.72 10.68 19.44
CA ALA A 333 5.62 10.17 18.07
C ALA A 333 4.54 10.90 17.26
N MET A 334 3.38 11.15 17.86
CA MET A 334 2.32 11.93 17.23
C MET A 334 2.72 13.38 16.97
N SER A 335 3.44 14.03 17.90
CA SER A 335 3.97 15.38 17.68
C SER A 335 4.95 15.40 16.50
N PHE A 336 5.84 14.40 16.39
CA PHE A 336 6.72 14.28 15.23
C PHE A 336 5.94 14.11 13.92
N LEU A 337 4.96 13.22 13.90
CA LEU A 337 4.13 13.00 12.71
C LEU A 337 3.37 14.25 12.28
N LEU A 338 2.72 14.94 13.23
CA LEU A 338 1.84 16.05 12.89
C LEU A 338 2.59 17.35 12.61
N ASP A 339 3.66 17.64 13.35
CA ASP A 339 4.32 18.93 13.30
C ASP A 339 5.53 18.96 12.36
N TYR A 340 6.10 17.78 12.03
CA TYR A 340 7.34 17.69 11.23
C TYR A 340 7.16 16.85 9.96
N ILE A 341 6.39 15.75 10.00
CA ILE A 341 6.12 14.95 8.81
C ILE A 341 4.94 15.52 8.01
N ALA A 342 3.81 15.83 8.66
CA ALA A 342 2.62 16.37 7.99
C ALA A 342 2.76 17.86 7.62
N THR A 343 3.91 18.26 7.10
CA THR A 343 4.18 19.60 6.58
C THR A 343 4.22 19.58 5.06
N THR A 344 3.90 20.69 4.42
CA THR A 344 3.97 20.83 2.97
C THR A 344 5.37 20.47 2.46
N GLU A 345 6.41 20.98 3.11
CA GLU A 345 7.81 20.76 2.71
C GLU A 345 8.19 19.28 2.75
N THR A 346 7.96 18.60 3.88
CA THR A 346 8.28 17.18 4.03
C THR A 346 7.49 16.31 3.07
N MET A 347 6.19 16.58 2.89
CA MET A 347 5.33 15.83 1.98
C MET A 347 5.73 16.02 0.50
N VAL A 348 6.19 17.21 0.12
CA VAL A 348 6.77 17.45 -1.22
C VAL A 348 8.04 16.63 -1.42
N GLN A 349 8.92 16.56 -0.41
CA GLN A 349 10.14 15.76 -0.53
C GLN A 349 9.81 14.26 -0.63
N LEU A 350 8.89 13.74 0.19
CA LEU A 350 8.44 12.34 0.13
C LEU A 350 7.80 12.03 -1.25
N SER A 351 7.01 12.95 -1.79
CA SER A 351 6.46 12.84 -3.15
C SER A 351 7.56 12.71 -4.20
N ARG A 352 8.57 13.56 -4.15
CA ARG A 352 9.68 13.58 -5.12
C ARG A 352 10.52 12.31 -5.09
N VAL A 353 10.91 11.83 -3.90
CA VAL A 353 11.76 10.62 -3.78
C VAL A 353 10.99 9.34 -4.13
N THR A 354 9.68 9.41 -4.22
CA THR A 354 8.84 8.26 -4.57
C THR A 354 8.20 8.35 -5.96
N ASN A 355 8.35 9.49 -6.64
CA ASN A 355 7.67 9.80 -7.91
C ASN A 355 6.13 9.65 -7.84
N ARG A 356 5.51 9.95 -6.67
CA ARG A 356 4.07 9.77 -6.43
C ARG A 356 3.41 11.08 -6.01
N PRO A 357 2.15 11.33 -6.39
CA PRO A 357 1.40 12.48 -5.90
C PRO A 357 1.31 12.49 -4.37
N PRO A 358 1.54 13.64 -3.71
CA PRO A 358 1.40 13.73 -2.27
C PRO A 358 -0.08 13.62 -1.85
N ALA A 359 -0.30 13.01 -0.68
CA ALA A 359 -1.63 12.88 -0.09
C ALA A 359 -2.12 14.17 0.59
N LEU A 360 -1.21 15.08 0.95
CA LEU A 360 -1.50 16.38 1.53
C LEU A 360 -1.84 17.40 0.44
N ARG A 361 -2.97 18.09 0.54
CA ARG A 361 -3.46 19.03 -0.50
C ARG A 361 -2.48 20.16 -0.79
N SER A 362 -1.95 20.81 0.26
CA SER A 362 -0.99 21.90 0.07
C SER A 362 0.32 21.47 -0.60
N ALA A 363 0.73 20.22 -0.39
CA ALA A 363 1.90 19.68 -1.07
C ALA A 363 1.60 19.38 -2.55
N LEU A 364 0.39 18.90 -2.88
CA LEU A 364 -0.01 18.71 -4.27
C LEU A 364 -0.06 20.05 -5.01
N ASP A 365 -0.56 21.11 -4.39
CA ASP A 365 -0.58 22.45 -4.99
C ASP A 365 0.81 22.93 -5.41
N GLU A 366 1.88 22.56 -4.65
CA GLU A 366 3.26 22.92 -4.99
C GLU A 366 3.88 22.08 -6.12
N VAL A 367 3.45 20.82 -6.29
CA VAL A 367 4.05 19.90 -7.30
C VAL A 367 3.18 19.74 -8.55
N SER A 368 1.95 20.22 -8.56
CA SER A 368 0.99 20.10 -9.68
C SER A 368 1.40 20.85 -10.94
N GLY A 369 2.48 21.66 -10.88
CA GLY A 369 3.12 22.23 -12.07
C GLY A 369 3.75 21.18 -12.99
N ASP A 370 4.04 19.98 -12.50
CA ASP A 370 4.43 18.83 -13.31
C ASP A 370 3.16 18.14 -13.85
N PRO A 371 2.93 18.10 -15.17
CA PRO A 371 1.72 17.54 -15.76
C PRO A 371 1.57 16.04 -15.52
N ASN A 372 2.66 15.28 -15.37
CA ASN A 372 2.61 13.85 -15.09
C ASN A 372 2.15 13.60 -13.64
N VAL A 373 2.68 14.36 -12.68
CA VAL A 373 2.25 14.30 -11.27
C VAL A 373 0.78 14.70 -11.15
N ALA A 374 0.35 15.76 -11.83
CA ALA A 374 -1.03 16.21 -11.85
C ALA A 374 -1.98 15.12 -12.40
N ALA A 375 -1.60 14.47 -13.51
CA ALA A 375 -2.42 13.40 -14.10
C ALA A 375 -2.58 12.18 -13.18
N PHE A 376 -1.51 11.76 -12.49
CA PHE A 376 -1.60 10.70 -11.49
C PHE A 376 -2.46 11.11 -10.29
N ALA A 377 -2.35 12.37 -9.84
CA ALA A 377 -3.17 12.90 -8.76
C ALA A 377 -4.65 12.91 -9.14
N ASP A 378 -4.99 13.40 -10.32
CA ASP A 378 -6.37 13.45 -10.82
C ASP A 378 -6.97 12.04 -10.95
N SER A 379 -6.18 11.07 -11.45
CA SER A 379 -6.59 9.67 -11.51
C SER A 379 -6.88 9.10 -10.12
N GLY A 380 -6.00 9.36 -9.15
CA GLY A 380 -6.16 8.91 -7.76
C GLY A 380 -7.34 9.58 -7.04
N ILE A 381 -7.51 10.89 -7.19
CA ILE A 381 -8.60 11.65 -6.53
C ILE A 381 -9.98 11.14 -6.98
N GLY A 382 -10.12 10.72 -8.24
CA GLY A 382 -11.34 10.12 -8.78
C GLY A 382 -11.52 8.63 -8.47
N GLY A 383 -10.53 8.00 -7.86
CA GLY A 383 -10.49 6.55 -7.63
C GLY A 383 -11.29 6.04 -6.43
N ILE A 384 -10.97 4.82 -6.03
CA ILE A 384 -11.59 4.11 -4.90
C ILE A 384 -10.45 3.63 -3.99
N PRO A 385 -10.53 3.80 -2.67
CA PRO A 385 -9.49 3.25 -1.78
C PRO A 385 -9.33 1.75 -2.03
N LEU A 386 -8.09 1.29 -2.18
CA LEU A 386 -7.83 -0.15 -2.20
C LEU A 386 -8.22 -0.73 -0.84
N PRO A 387 -9.13 -1.73 -0.79
CA PRO A 387 -9.60 -2.25 0.48
C PRO A 387 -8.45 -2.77 1.35
N ASN A 388 -8.40 -2.27 2.57
CA ASN A 388 -7.34 -2.51 3.55
C ASN A 388 -7.74 -3.56 4.61
N ILE A 389 -8.71 -4.40 4.29
CA ILE A 389 -9.27 -5.41 5.18
C ILE A 389 -8.69 -6.80 4.91
N PRO A 390 -8.56 -7.67 5.93
CA PRO A 390 -8.01 -9.02 5.77
C PRO A 390 -8.76 -9.89 4.75
N GLU A 391 -10.05 -9.66 4.57
CA GLU A 391 -10.93 -10.39 3.66
C GLU A 391 -10.54 -10.24 2.18
N MET A 392 -9.77 -9.20 1.82
CA MET A 392 -9.22 -9.04 0.46
C MET A 392 -8.37 -10.21 0.01
N GLU A 393 -7.74 -10.93 0.95
CA GLU A 393 -6.98 -12.15 0.63
C GLU A 393 -7.83 -13.21 -0.09
N SER A 394 -9.12 -13.25 0.22
CA SER A 394 -10.08 -14.17 -0.43
C SER A 394 -10.55 -13.69 -1.82
N VAL A 395 -10.21 -12.47 -2.20
CA VAL A 395 -10.65 -11.84 -3.47
C VAL A 395 -9.64 -12.02 -4.58
N TRP A 396 -8.34 -11.96 -4.26
CA TRP A 396 -7.28 -11.87 -5.27
C TRP A 396 -7.29 -13.02 -6.26
N ASP A 397 -7.21 -14.27 -5.80
CA ASP A 397 -7.16 -15.46 -6.67
C ASP A 397 -8.42 -15.62 -7.54
N PRO A 398 -9.67 -15.50 -7.00
CA PRO A 398 -10.87 -15.50 -7.83
C PRO A 398 -10.89 -14.41 -8.89
N LEU A 399 -10.46 -13.19 -8.55
CA LEU A 399 -10.46 -12.06 -9.48
C LEU A 399 -9.36 -12.20 -10.54
N ILE A 400 -8.14 -12.58 -10.19
CA ILE A 400 -7.05 -12.86 -11.14
C ILE A 400 -7.50 -13.92 -12.15
N THR A 401 -8.12 -15.01 -11.68
CA THR A 401 -8.65 -16.06 -12.55
C THR A 401 -9.70 -15.52 -13.52
N ALA A 402 -10.64 -14.72 -13.02
CA ALA A 402 -11.70 -14.13 -13.84
C ALA A 402 -11.13 -13.21 -14.92
N LEU A 403 -10.18 -12.34 -14.55
CA LEU A 403 -9.54 -11.42 -15.46
C LEU A 403 -8.76 -12.13 -16.58
N ALA A 404 -8.06 -13.21 -16.26
CA ALA A 404 -7.36 -14.04 -17.24
C ALA A 404 -8.36 -14.73 -18.22
N MET A 405 -9.51 -15.20 -17.72
CA MET A 405 -10.55 -15.78 -18.57
C MET A 405 -11.22 -14.73 -19.49
N ILE A 406 -11.42 -13.51 -19.00
CA ILE A 406 -11.93 -12.38 -19.80
C ILE A 406 -10.92 -12.02 -20.90
N GLY A 407 -9.63 -11.92 -20.56
CA GLY A 407 -8.57 -11.64 -21.55
C GLY A 407 -8.51 -12.70 -22.65
N ALA A 408 -8.59 -13.98 -22.28
CA ALA A 408 -8.57 -15.09 -23.22
C ALA A 408 -9.88 -15.26 -24.03
N GLY A 409 -10.98 -14.55 -23.65
CA GLY A 409 -12.28 -14.66 -24.33
C GLY A 409 -12.86 -16.06 -24.30
N THR A 410 -12.61 -16.84 -23.22
CA THR A 410 -12.98 -18.26 -23.14
C THR A 410 -14.44 -18.47 -22.78
N ASP A 411 -15.04 -17.54 -22.04
CA ASP A 411 -16.40 -17.65 -21.50
C ASP A 411 -17.09 -16.27 -21.47
N ASP A 412 -18.40 -16.28 -21.31
CA ASP A 412 -19.19 -15.07 -21.16
C ASP A 412 -18.80 -14.27 -19.91
N PRO A 413 -18.49 -12.96 -20.04
CA PRO A 413 -18.05 -12.14 -18.91
C PRO A 413 -18.98 -12.19 -17.69
N ALA A 414 -20.31 -12.24 -17.89
CA ALA A 414 -21.25 -12.35 -16.77
C ALA A 414 -21.10 -13.68 -16.01
N ALA A 415 -20.90 -14.78 -16.73
CA ALA A 415 -20.66 -16.08 -16.11
C ALA A 415 -19.34 -16.13 -15.36
N VAL A 416 -18.28 -15.51 -15.91
CA VAL A 416 -16.95 -15.44 -15.31
C VAL A 416 -16.99 -14.63 -14.01
N MET A 417 -17.58 -13.44 -14.04
CA MET A 417 -17.67 -12.57 -12.86
C MET A 417 -18.59 -13.17 -11.79
N GLY A 418 -19.69 -13.84 -12.18
CA GLY A 418 -20.53 -14.59 -11.25
C GLY A 418 -19.78 -15.70 -10.52
N GLN A 419 -18.96 -16.48 -11.24
CA GLN A 419 -18.13 -17.52 -10.62
C GLN A 419 -17.09 -16.94 -9.66
N ALA A 420 -16.47 -15.80 -9.99
CA ALA A 420 -15.54 -15.12 -9.09
C ALA A 420 -16.24 -14.68 -7.79
N ALA A 421 -17.41 -14.03 -7.91
CA ALA A 421 -18.20 -13.61 -6.76
C ALA A 421 -18.62 -14.79 -5.87
N ASP A 422 -19.07 -15.90 -6.46
CA ASP A 422 -19.45 -17.09 -5.71
C ASP A 422 -18.29 -17.74 -4.97
N ARG A 423 -17.08 -17.73 -5.57
CA ARG A 423 -15.86 -18.19 -4.87
C ARG A 423 -15.53 -17.31 -3.66
N VAL A 424 -15.61 -15.99 -3.82
CA VAL A 424 -15.38 -15.04 -2.71
C VAL A 424 -16.42 -15.26 -1.61
N ARG A 425 -17.72 -15.32 -1.93
CA ARG A 425 -18.79 -15.60 -0.96
C ARG A 425 -18.54 -16.91 -0.21
N SER A 426 -18.14 -17.96 -0.93
CA SER A 426 -17.85 -19.26 -0.32
C SER A 426 -16.65 -19.20 0.61
N ALA A 427 -15.59 -18.48 0.26
CA ALA A 427 -14.39 -18.33 1.09
C ALA A 427 -14.66 -17.55 2.37
N LEU A 428 -15.53 -16.53 2.29
CA LEU A 428 -15.94 -15.71 3.46
C LEU A 428 -17.05 -16.34 4.31
N GLY A 429 -17.57 -17.51 3.92
CA GLY A 429 -18.66 -18.17 4.63
C GLY A 429 -20.01 -17.46 4.51
N ALA A 430 -20.18 -16.63 3.49
CA ALA A 430 -21.38 -15.84 3.19
C ALA A 430 -22.30 -16.53 2.16
N GLY A 431 -22.18 -17.86 1.97
CA GLY A 431 -22.95 -18.67 1.04
C GLY A 431 -24.17 -19.35 1.66
#